data_9b0369779d1d187c610c070ca457d5fd
#
_entry.id   9b0369779d1d187c610c070ca457d5fd
#
_cell.length_a   1.000
_cell.length_b   1.000
_cell.length_c   1.000
_cell.angle_alpha   90.00
_cell.angle_beta   90.00
_cell.angle_gamma   90.00
#
_symmetry.space_group_name_H-M   'P 1'
#
loop_
_entity.id
_entity.type
_entity.pdbx_description
1 polymer ?
#
loop_
_entity_poly.entity_id
_entity_poly.type
_entity_poly.pdbx_seq_one_letter_code
_entity_poly.pdbx_strand_id
1 'polypeptide(L)'
;MIRKLITAQIILLLGLGSIYFLPRGYDIRESAIIMVLPNKVNEWFGETMETSEXVINALADDTNYSQSQYKRRTPNTEDKIDVINTFIVLSGDDMNNSIHRPERCLAAQGFEIXXSEERVIKINDNIPIPVRRLVSRHLNTGLEQVSYYWFTGAKVITAGHYSRTMTDILDRLTTGTNQRWAFVTITSPIIKGENTHPFAQHSVEETDFMVTDFISKIFGEIHNTEQIGFSKQANAL
;
A
#
# COMPACT_ATOMS: atom_id res chain seq x y z
N MET A 1 -10.31 46.80 -24.07
CA MET A 1 -10.66 46.49 -22.68
C MET A 1 -11.96 45.67 -22.58
N ILE A 2 -13.04 46.11 -23.16
CA ILE A 2 -14.38 45.46 -23.14
C ILE A 2 -14.34 44.01 -23.65
N ARG A 3 -13.68 43.73 -24.78
CA ARG A 3 -13.57 42.37 -25.33
C ARG A 3 -12.93 41.37 -24.32
N LYS A 4 -11.87 41.80 -23.64
CA LYS A 4 -11.21 40.96 -22.60
C LYS A 4 -12.13 40.69 -21.41
N LEU A 5 -12.95 41.67 -21.05
CA LEU A 5 -13.93 41.56 -19.96
C LEU A 5 -15.04 40.55 -20.34
N ILE A 6 -15.55 40.66 -21.55
CA ILE A 6 -16.59 39.75 -22.07
C ILE A 6 -16.03 38.30 -22.13
N THR A 7 -14.82 38.15 -22.66
CA THR A 7 -14.18 36.80 -22.70
C THR A 7 -14.05 36.20 -21.30
N ALA A 8 -13.58 36.99 -20.32
CA ALA A 8 -13.48 36.56 -18.94
C ALA A 8 -14.82 36.15 -18.35
N GLN A 9 -15.88 36.92 -18.62
CA GLN A 9 -17.23 36.59 -18.16
C GLN A 9 -17.74 35.28 -18.77
N ILE A 10 -17.51 35.07 -20.08
CA ILE A 10 -17.92 33.85 -20.77
C ILE A 10 -17.20 32.63 -20.14
N ILE A 11 -15.90 32.73 -19.93
CA ILE A 11 -15.10 31.65 -19.28
C ILE A 11 -15.66 31.35 -17.89
N LEU A 12 -15.96 32.42 -17.12
CA LEU A 12 -16.49 32.26 -15.76
C LEU A 12 -17.88 31.59 -15.81
N LEU A 13 -18.77 32.02 -16.71
CA LEU A 13 -20.11 31.44 -16.85
C LEU A 13 -20.07 29.99 -17.32
N LEU A 14 -19.16 29.65 -18.24
CA LEU A 14 -18.96 28.27 -18.68
C LEU A 14 -18.40 27.40 -17.53
N GLY A 15 -17.46 27.95 -16.76
CA GLY A 15 -16.92 27.28 -15.60
C GLY A 15 -17.98 27.03 -14.53
N LEU A 16 -18.75 28.05 -14.17
CA LEU A 16 -19.84 27.92 -13.20
C LEU A 16 -20.95 26.99 -13.73
N GLY A 17 -21.27 27.11 -15.04
CA GLY A 17 -22.28 26.26 -15.67
C GLY A 17 -21.89 24.78 -15.69
N SER A 18 -20.60 24.50 -15.82
CA SER A 18 -20.11 23.10 -15.82
C SER A 18 -20.41 22.36 -14.51
N ILE A 19 -20.58 23.09 -13.40
CA ILE A 19 -20.93 22.50 -12.09
C ILE A 19 -22.26 21.74 -12.18
N TYR A 20 -23.19 22.17 -13.02
CA TYR A 20 -24.49 21.49 -13.20
C TYR A 20 -24.35 20.11 -13.85
N PHE A 21 -23.26 19.86 -14.54
CA PHE A 21 -23.00 18.57 -15.19
C PHE A 21 -22.17 17.59 -14.29
N LEU A 22 -21.72 18.06 -13.13
CA LEU A 22 -21.01 17.20 -12.21
C LEU A 22 -22.00 16.23 -11.51
N PRO A 23 -21.57 15.01 -11.21
CA PRO A 23 -22.39 14.07 -10.44
C PRO A 23 -22.81 14.68 -9.09
N ARG A 24 -24.07 14.48 -8.72
CA ARG A 24 -24.64 15.04 -7.49
C ARG A 24 -24.60 14.08 -6.30
N GLY A 25 -24.13 12.86 -6.50
CA GLY A 25 -23.97 11.85 -5.47
C GLY A 25 -22.78 11.00 -5.79
N TYR A 26 -22.34 10.23 -4.81
CA TYR A 26 -21.21 9.33 -4.98
C TYR A 26 -21.63 7.91 -4.66
N ASP A 27 -21.40 7.01 -5.61
CA ASP A 27 -21.45 5.58 -5.35
C ASP A 27 -20.13 5.16 -4.75
N ILE A 28 -20.18 4.53 -3.58
CA ILE A 28 -18.98 4.01 -2.91
C ILE A 28 -18.61 2.68 -3.58
N ARG A 29 -17.37 2.59 -4.04
CA ARG A 29 -16.83 1.33 -4.58
C ARG A 29 -15.82 0.76 -3.60
N GLU A 30 -16.02 -0.50 -3.27
CA GLU A 30 -15.08 -1.22 -2.39
C GLU A 30 -13.76 -1.49 -3.10
N SER A 31 -12.69 -1.39 -2.33
CA SER A 31 -11.35 -1.78 -2.77
C SER A 31 -11.33 -3.27 -3.16
N ALA A 32 -10.44 -3.62 -4.07
CA ALA A 32 -10.18 -5.02 -4.41
C ALA A 32 -9.32 -5.74 -3.35
N ILE A 33 -9.11 -5.13 -2.20
CA ILE A 33 -8.34 -5.73 -1.11
C ILE A 33 -9.19 -6.75 -0.34
N ILE A 34 -8.56 -7.81 0.13
CA ILE A 34 -9.14 -8.79 1.07
C ILE A 34 -8.49 -8.51 2.42
N MET A 35 -9.33 -8.10 3.41
CA MET A 35 -8.82 -7.66 4.72
C MET A 35 -8.42 -8.81 5.63
N VAL A 36 -8.81 -10.04 5.33
CA VAL A 36 -8.44 -11.21 6.13
C VAL A 36 -7.08 -11.72 5.67
N LEU A 37 -6.08 -11.53 6.52
CA LEU A 37 -4.73 -12.03 6.25
C LEU A 37 -4.66 -13.53 6.48
N PRO A 38 -4.10 -14.32 5.55
CA PRO A 38 -4.03 -15.77 5.71
C PRO A 38 -3.08 -16.18 6.84
N ASN A 39 -3.42 -17.24 7.55
CA ASN A 39 -2.56 -17.79 8.62
C ASN A 39 -1.34 -18.53 8.07
N LYS A 40 -1.33 -18.79 6.76
CA LYS A 40 -0.19 -19.47 6.11
C LYS A 40 -0.07 -19.01 4.65
N VAL A 41 1.16 -18.71 4.23
CA VAL A 41 1.51 -18.35 2.85
C VAL A 41 2.73 -19.22 2.50
N ASN A 42 2.50 -20.32 1.79
CA ASN A 42 3.55 -21.30 1.46
C ASN A 42 4.28 -21.75 2.73
N GLU A 43 5.57 -21.43 2.86
CA GLU A 43 6.39 -21.78 4.03
C GLU A 43 6.33 -20.78 5.18
N TRP A 44 5.57 -19.70 5.02
CA TRP A 44 5.42 -18.67 6.04
C TRP A 44 4.17 -18.93 6.90
N PHE A 45 4.33 -18.85 8.20
CA PHE A 45 3.24 -18.95 9.18
C PHE A 45 2.94 -17.57 9.75
N GLY A 46 1.70 -17.14 9.60
CA GLY A 46 1.22 -15.83 10.02
C GLY A 46 0.55 -15.87 11.38
N GLU A 47 0.89 -14.90 12.18
CA GLU A 47 0.28 -14.65 13.49
C GLU A 47 -0.32 -13.25 13.48
N THR A 48 -1.63 -13.18 13.74
CA THR A 48 -2.34 -11.89 13.80
C THR A 48 -1.77 -11.04 14.94
N MET A 49 -1.50 -9.78 14.64
CA MET A 49 -0.94 -8.83 15.60
C MET A 49 -1.99 -7.79 15.97
N GLU A 50 -2.02 -7.41 17.22
CA GLU A 50 -2.82 -6.28 17.66
C GLU A 50 -2.16 -4.97 17.21
N THR A 51 -2.95 -4.09 16.61
CA THR A 51 -2.47 -2.77 16.19
C THR A 51 -2.37 -1.87 17.42
N SER A 52 -1.26 -1.17 17.53
CA SER A 52 -1.00 -0.31 18.69
C SER A 52 -1.98 0.87 18.74
N GLU A 53 -2.34 1.27 19.92
CA GLU A 53 -3.17 2.45 20.16
C GLU A 53 -2.64 3.74 19.49
N UNK A 54 -1.56 3.79 19.27
CA UNK A 54 -0.96 4.83 18.62
C UNK A 54 -1.26 4.95 17.19
N VAL A 55 -1.24 3.88 16.66
CA VAL A 55 -1.65 3.80 15.27
C VAL A 55 -3.17 3.99 15.15
N ILE A 56 -3.94 3.32 15.96
CA ILE A 56 -5.41 3.43 15.95
C ILE A 56 -5.85 4.89 16.09
N ASN A 57 -5.29 5.61 17.05
CA ASN A 57 -5.65 7.01 17.33
C ASN A 57 -5.18 7.99 16.23
N ALA A 58 -4.28 7.56 15.36
CA ALA A 58 -3.80 8.37 14.23
C ALA A 58 -4.66 8.21 12.97
N LEU A 59 -5.55 7.21 12.94
CA LEU A 59 -6.42 6.91 11.80
C LEU A 59 -7.82 7.45 12.06
N ALA A 60 -8.58 7.68 10.99
CA ALA A 60 -9.99 8.05 11.11
C ALA A 60 -10.81 6.89 11.71
N ASP A 61 -11.85 7.20 12.44
CA ASP A 61 -12.67 6.22 13.21
C ASP A 61 -13.29 5.13 12.31
N ASP A 62 -13.55 5.44 11.04
CA ASP A 62 -14.15 4.50 10.07
C ASP A 62 -13.11 3.69 9.28
N THR A 63 -11.83 3.76 9.66
CA THR A 63 -10.74 3.03 9.01
C THR A 63 -10.70 1.58 9.51
N ASN A 64 -10.56 0.65 8.59
CA ASN A 64 -10.33 -0.76 8.92
C ASN A 64 -8.85 -1.10 8.73
N TYR A 65 -8.34 -2.00 9.56
CA TYR A 65 -6.94 -2.42 9.47
C TYR A 65 -6.79 -3.89 9.79
N SER A 66 -5.73 -4.48 9.26
CA SER A 66 -5.36 -5.87 9.50
C SER A 66 -3.85 -5.98 9.54
N GLN A 67 -3.33 -6.69 10.52
CA GLN A 67 -1.88 -6.83 10.73
C GLN A 67 -1.53 -8.25 11.09
N SER A 68 -0.48 -8.77 10.44
CA SER A 68 0.08 -10.10 10.77
C SER A 68 1.59 -10.07 10.67
N GLN A 69 2.22 -10.84 11.54
CA GLN A 69 3.64 -11.14 11.47
C GLN A 69 3.81 -12.55 10.92
N TYR A 70 4.60 -12.67 9.87
CA TYR A 70 4.90 -13.95 9.22
C TYR A 70 6.31 -14.39 9.58
N LYS A 71 6.44 -15.65 9.94
CA LYS A 71 7.72 -16.28 10.31
C LYS A 71 7.90 -17.55 9.50
N ARG A 72 9.15 -17.81 9.10
CA ARG A 72 9.53 -19.11 8.51
C ARG A 72 10.93 -19.48 9.00
N ARG A 73 11.26 -20.76 8.90
CA ARG A 73 12.66 -21.17 9.05
C ARG A 73 13.47 -20.63 7.88
N THR A 74 14.61 -20.03 8.21
CA THR A 74 15.52 -19.51 7.17
C THR A 74 16.08 -20.70 6.38
N PRO A 75 16.02 -20.68 5.05
CA PRO A 75 16.58 -21.76 4.23
C PRO A 75 18.06 -21.98 4.56
N ASN A 76 18.46 -23.25 4.58
CA ASN A 76 19.85 -23.70 4.80
C ASN A 76 20.41 -23.35 6.18
N THR A 77 19.54 -23.08 7.18
CA THR A 77 19.96 -22.90 8.58
C THR A 77 19.11 -23.80 9.49
N GLU A 78 19.71 -24.25 10.59
CA GLU A 78 19.01 -25.18 11.48
C GLU A 78 18.06 -24.49 12.46
N ASP A 79 18.46 -23.32 12.99
CA ASP A 79 17.77 -22.68 14.11
C ASP A 79 17.45 -21.19 13.89
N LYS A 80 17.51 -20.73 12.64
CA LYS A 80 17.24 -19.31 12.35
C LYS A 80 15.86 -19.11 11.75
N ILE A 81 15.28 -17.94 12.01
CA ILE A 81 13.96 -17.57 11.46
C ILE A 81 14.03 -16.25 10.71
N ASP A 82 13.28 -16.19 9.63
CA ASP A 82 12.98 -14.98 8.88
C ASP A 82 11.66 -14.40 9.37
N VAL A 83 11.54 -13.06 9.36
CA VAL A 83 10.34 -12.35 9.82
C VAL A 83 9.91 -11.31 8.78
N ILE A 84 8.61 -11.29 8.50
CA ILE A 84 7.97 -10.28 7.65
C ILE A 84 6.71 -9.79 8.37
N ASN A 85 6.51 -8.49 8.40
CA ASN A 85 5.31 -7.87 8.93
C ASN A 85 4.46 -7.36 7.76
N THR A 86 3.17 -7.69 7.75
CA THR A 86 2.20 -7.21 6.77
C THR A 86 1.16 -6.36 7.49
N PHE A 87 0.90 -5.18 6.95
CA PHE A 87 -0.11 -4.26 7.51
C PHE A 87 -0.96 -3.72 6.35
N ILE A 88 -2.27 -3.85 6.49
CA ILE A 88 -3.26 -3.34 5.54
C ILE A 88 -4.13 -2.32 6.26
N VAL A 89 -4.29 -1.15 5.65
CA VAL A 89 -5.20 -0.10 6.10
C VAL A 89 -6.20 0.16 4.99
N LEU A 90 -7.48 -0.02 5.27
CA LEU A 90 -8.57 0.26 4.30
C LEU A 90 -9.27 1.53 4.74
N SER A 91 -9.28 2.54 3.87
CA SER A 91 -9.91 3.83 4.18
C SER A 91 -11.41 3.69 4.39
N GLY A 92 -11.92 4.54 5.27
CA GLY A 92 -13.35 4.84 5.32
C GLY A 92 -13.76 5.84 4.25
N ASP A 93 -14.76 6.64 4.54
CA ASP A 93 -15.27 7.67 3.62
C ASP A 93 -14.27 8.81 3.43
N ASP A 94 -13.49 9.13 4.45
CA ASP A 94 -12.43 10.15 4.38
C ASP A 94 -11.06 9.51 4.18
N MET A 95 -10.74 9.25 2.93
CA MET A 95 -9.45 8.67 2.53
C MET A 95 -8.26 9.48 3.03
N ASN A 96 -8.36 10.81 3.08
CA ASN A 96 -7.21 11.66 3.41
C ASN A 96 -6.82 11.57 4.89
N ASN A 97 -7.79 11.32 5.76
CA ASN A 97 -7.54 11.10 7.19
C ASN A 97 -7.30 9.62 7.54
N SER A 98 -7.72 8.71 6.66
CA SER A 98 -7.51 7.27 6.86
C SER A 98 -6.14 6.78 6.40
N ILE A 99 -5.63 7.32 5.29
CA ILE A 99 -4.39 6.83 4.67
C ILE A 99 -3.38 7.96 4.53
N HIS A 100 -2.44 8.00 5.44
CA HIS A 100 -1.31 8.93 5.39
C HIS A 100 -0.17 8.36 4.53
N ARG A 101 0.73 9.22 4.11
CA ARG A 101 1.97 8.81 3.44
C ARG A 101 2.84 8.05 4.44
N PRO A 102 3.38 6.87 4.07
CA PRO A 102 4.25 6.12 4.98
C PRO A 102 5.43 6.94 5.49
N GLU A 103 5.94 7.84 4.67
CA GLU A 103 7.05 8.71 5.03
C GLU A 103 6.73 9.57 6.27
N ARG A 104 5.46 9.98 6.42
CA ARG A 104 5.03 10.73 7.62
C ARG A 104 4.90 9.81 8.84
N CYS A 105 4.32 8.63 8.64
CA CYS A 105 4.13 7.65 9.72
C CYS A 105 5.47 7.13 10.24
N LEU A 106 6.41 6.83 9.34
CA LEU A 106 7.75 6.37 9.71
C LEU A 106 8.51 7.44 10.50
N ALA A 107 8.45 8.69 10.05
CA ALA A 107 9.08 9.80 10.77
C ALA A 107 8.49 9.98 12.18
N ALA A 108 7.17 9.86 12.32
CA ALA A 108 6.48 9.94 13.62
C ALA A 108 6.88 8.77 14.54
N GLN A 109 7.24 7.62 13.98
CA GLN A 109 7.72 6.45 14.72
C GLN A 109 9.23 6.48 14.97
N GLY A 110 9.91 7.57 14.63
CA GLY A 110 11.35 7.73 14.85
C GLY A 110 12.24 7.11 13.77
N PHE A 111 11.70 6.81 12.60
CA PHE A 111 12.48 6.30 11.48
C PHE A 111 12.90 7.43 10.53
N GLU A 112 14.13 7.40 10.09
CA GLU A 112 14.67 8.17 8.99
C GLU A 112 14.63 7.32 7.71
N ILE A 113 14.19 7.94 6.61
CA ILE A 113 14.17 7.25 5.31
C ILE A 113 15.50 7.47 4.60
N UNK A 114 16.06 6.23 4.30
CA UNK A 114 17.24 6.17 3.74
C UNK A 114 17.24 6.19 2.30
N UNK A 115 16.11 5.41 1.52
CA UNK A 115 15.92 5.24 0.21
C UNK A 115 14.52 5.16 0.03
N SER A 116 14.07 5.85 -1.13
CA SER A 116 12.66 5.73 -1.55
C SER A 116 12.65 5.65 -3.07
N GLU A 117 12.13 4.55 -3.63
CA GLU A 117 12.14 4.36 -5.09
C GLU A 117 10.90 3.58 -5.54
N GLU A 118 10.41 3.88 -6.71
CA GLU A 118 9.35 3.09 -7.35
C GLU A 118 9.98 1.88 -8.04
N ARG A 119 9.35 0.73 -7.87
CA ARG A 119 9.74 -0.53 -8.50
C ARG A 119 8.52 -1.22 -9.08
N VAL A 120 8.77 -2.18 -9.94
CA VAL A 120 7.74 -3.09 -10.46
C VAL A 120 8.10 -4.49 -10.00
N ILE A 121 7.17 -5.12 -9.29
CA ILE A 121 7.30 -6.55 -8.89
C ILE A 121 6.41 -7.35 -9.84
N LYS A 122 6.93 -8.47 -10.33
CA LYS A 122 6.17 -9.40 -11.15
C LYS A 122 5.54 -10.47 -10.29
N ILE A 123 4.23 -10.55 -10.32
CA ILE A 123 3.48 -11.59 -9.64
C ILE A 123 3.31 -12.76 -10.62
N ASN A 124 3.74 -13.96 -10.22
CA ASN A 124 3.69 -15.18 -11.05
C ASN A 124 4.29 -14.98 -12.46
N ASP A 125 5.39 -14.20 -12.53
CA ASP A 125 6.16 -13.89 -13.74
C ASP A 125 5.43 -13.03 -14.78
N ASN A 126 4.14 -12.80 -14.67
CA ASN A 126 3.35 -12.19 -15.74
C ASN A 126 2.66 -10.89 -15.36
N ILE A 127 2.35 -10.68 -14.09
CA ILE A 127 1.54 -9.53 -13.67
C ILE A 127 2.44 -8.49 -13.00
N PRO A 128 2.77 -7.38 -13.70
CA PRO A 128 3.58 -6.33 -13.10
C PRO A 128 2.73 -5.46 -12.17
N ILE A 129 3.15 -5.33 -10.93
CA ILE A 129 2.52 -4.41 -9.98
C ILE A 129 3.49 -3.29 -9.60
N PRO A 130 3.04 -2.03 -9.65
CA PRO A 130 3.87 -0.92 -9.18
C PRO A 130 3.89 -0.89 -7.66
N VAL A 131 5.07 -0.78 -7.09
CA VAL A 131 5.27 -0.70 -5.64
C VAL A 131 6.26 0.40 -5.33
N ARG A 132 6.24 0.92 -4.12
CA ARG A 132 7.30 1.80 -3.63
C ARG A 132 8.10 1.05 -2.59
N ARG A 133 9.41 1.06 -2.77
CA ARG A 133 10.39 0.48 -1.86
C ARG A 133 10.95 1.59 -0.98
N LEU A 134 11.02 1.34 0.32
CA LEU A 134 11.67 2.21 1.30
C LEU A 134 12.74 1.41 2.05
N VAL A 135 13.88 2.05 2.28
CA VAL A 135 14.83 1.60 3.30
C VAL A 135 14.82 2.67 4.38
N SER A 136 14.56 2.28 5.60
CA SER A 136 14.49 3.20 6.72
C SER A 136 15.28 2.70 7.91
N ARG A 137 15.70 3.65 8.77
CA ARG A 137 16.52 3.37 9.94
C ARG A 137 15.94 4.09 11.15
N HIS A 138 15.74 3.37 12.23
CA HIS A 138 15.25 3.94 13.48
C HIS A 138 16.35 4.72 14.16
N LEU A 139 16.10 5.99 14.45
CA LEU A 139 17.12 6.95 14.93
C LEU A 139 17.73 6.55 16.28
N ASN A 140 16.94 6.02 17.20
CA ASN A 140 17.42 5.70 18.55
C ASN A 140 18.07 4.31 18.65
N THR A 141 17.54 3.31 17.91
CA THR A 141 18.02 1.94 18.03
C THR A 141 18.99 1.54 16.92
N GLY A 142 19.02 2.31 15.82
CA GLY A 142 19.81 1.95 14.66
C GLY A 142 19.21 0.81 13.82
N LEU A 143 18.05 0.28 14.21
CA LEU A 143 17.38 -0.79 13.47
C LEU A 143 17.04 -0.33 12.06
N GLU A 144 17.49 -1.07 11.07
CA GLU A 144 17.16 -0.84 9.67
C GLU A 144 16.06 -1.78 9.22
N GLN A 145 15.29 -1.35 8.22
CA GLN A 145 14.24 -2.19 7.64
C GLN A 145 14.02 -1.86 6.17
N VAL A 146 13.58 -2.86 5.43
CA VAL A 146 13.09 -2.71 4.06
C VAL A 146 11.57 -2.80 4.09
N SER A 147 10.90 -1.83 3.49
CA SER A 147 9.44 -1.81 3.37
C SER A 147 9.04 -1.67 1.90
N TYR A 148 8.02 -2.40 1.50
CA TYR A 148 7.36 -2.26 0.21
C TYR A 148 5.91 -1.87 0.45
N TYR A 149 5.41 -0.89 -0.30
CA TYR A 149 4.01 -0.53 -0.18
C TYR A 149 3.39 -0.19 -1.53
N TRP A 150 2.08 -0.29 -1.56
CA TRP A 150 1.23 0.12 -2.69
C TRP A 150 -0.17 0.45 -2.22
N PHE A 151 -0.94 1.06 -3.11
CA PHE A 151 -2.35 1.39 -2.89
C PHE A 151 -3.20 0.54 -3.83
N THR A 152 -4.29 -0.01 -3.30
CA THR A 152 -5.26 -0.82 -4.05
C THR A 152 -6.62 -0.12 -4.01
N GLY A 153 -7.10 0.31 -5.16
CA GLY A 153 -8.47 0.80 -5.33
C GLY A 153 -9.40 -0.32 -5.77
N ALA A 154 -10.52 0.04 -6.37
CA ALA A 154 -11.50 -0.93 -6.83
C ALA A 154 -11.00 -1.76 -8.03
N LYS A 155 -10.26 -1.13 -8.95
CA LYS A 155 -9.77 -1.78 -10.19
C LYS A 155 -8.34 -1.40 -10.52
N VAL A 156 -7.62 -0.78 -9.60
CA VAL A 156 -6.31 -0.20 -9.90
C VAL A 156 -5.36 -0.40 -8.73
N ILE A 157 -4.09 -0.62 -9.07
CA ILE A 157 -2.99 -0.64 -8.11
C ILE A 157 -2.00 0.45 -8.51
N THR A 158 -1.51 1.20 -7.54
CA THR A 158 -0.53 2.25 -7.78
C THR A 158 0.45 2.37 -6.60
N ALA A 159 1.70 2.70 -6.91
CA ALA A 159 2.73 3.00 -5.90
C ALA A 159 2.67 4.46 -5.45
N GLY A 160 2.08 5.34 -6.27
CA GLY A 160 2.16 6.77 -6.07
C GLY A 160 0.94 7.35 -5.35
N HIS A 161 1.21 8.12 -4.30
CA HIS A 161 0.17 8.89 -3.63
C HIS A 161 -0.52 9.86 -4.61
N TYR A 162 0.26 10.52 -5.47
CA TYR A 162 -0.26 11.46 -6.46
C TYR A 162 -1.15 10.75 -7.49
N SER A 163 -0.72 9.61 -8.01
CA SER A 163 -1.52 8.82 -8.96
C SER A 163 -2.85 8.38 -8.34
N ARG A 164 -2.79 7.92 -7.08
CA ARG A 164 -3.99 7.54 -6.32
C ARG A 164 -4.96 8.72 -6.22
N THR A 165 -4.45 9.88 -5.77
CA THR A 165 -5.28 11.08 -5.58
C THR A 165 -5.90 11.54 -6.89
N MET A 166 -5.13 11.53 -7.98
CA MET A 166 -5.61 11.94 -9.29
C MET A 166 -6.69 10.99 -9.81
N THR A 167 -6.51 9.69 -9.63
CA THR A 167 -7.53 8.69 -9.99
C THR A 167 -8.83 8.96 -9.22
N ASP A 168 -8.72 9.19 -7.91
CA ASP A 168 -9.90 9.48 -7.08
C ASP A 168 -10.63 10.74 -7.52
N ILE A 169 -9.90 11.81 -7.80
CA ILE A 169 -10.48 13.07 -8.28
C ILE A 169 -11.21 12.84 -9.63
N LEU A 170 -10.57 12.15 -10.57
CA LEU A 170 -11.14 11.89 -11.88
C LEU A 170 -12.41 11.02 -11.77
N ASP A 171 -12.39 9.99 -10.95
CA ASP A 171 -13.56 9.12 -10.72
C ASP A 171 -14.75 9.93 -10.15
N ARG A 172 -14.49 10.76 -9.15
CA ARG A 172 -15.52 11.63 -8.57
C ARG A 172 -16.12 12.59 -9.58
N LEU A 173 -15.27 13.21 -10.41
CA LEU A 173 -15.70 14.22 -11.38
C LEU A 173 -16.41 13.62 -12.60
N THR A 174 -15.99 12.43 -13.06
CA THR A 174 -16.49 11.86 -14.32
C THR A 174 -17.63 10.86 -14.11
N THR A 175 -17.54 10.05 -13.06
CA THR A 175 -18.50 8.96 -12.84
C THR A 175 -19.31 9.08 -11.55
N GLY A 176 -18.99 10.05 -10.69
CA GLY A 176 -19.61 10.17 -9.37
C GLY A 176 -19.25 9.01 -8.45
N THR A 177 -18.06 8.44 -8.62
CA THR A 177 -17.61 7.32 -7.83
C THR A 177 -16.63 7.79 -6.76
N ASN A 178 -16.88 7.40 -5.51
CA ASN A 178 -15.95 7.53 -4.41
C ASN A 178 -15.46 6.13 -4.06
N GLN A 179 -14.20 5.82 -4.39
CA GLN A 179 -13.69 4.48 -4.10
C GLN A 179 -12.92 4.44 -2.79
N ARG A 180 -13.10 3.35 -2.07
CA ARG A 180 -12.29 3.06 -0.90
C ARG A 180 -10.91 2.59 -1.37
N TRP A 181 -9.90 3.08 -0.71
CA TRP A 181 -8.52 2.69 -1.03
C TRP A 181 -7.93 1.88 0.13
N ALA A 182 -7.22 0.84 -0.22
CA ALA A 182 -6.40 0.12 0.74
C ALA A 182 -4.94 0.52 0.56
N PHE A 183 -4.23 0.68 1.66
CA PHE A 183 -2.79 0.87 1.73
C PHE A 183 -2.20 -0.43 2.28
N VAL A 184 -1.35 -1.07 1.50
CA VAL A 184 -0.69 -2.33 1.89
C VAL A 184 0.79 -2.05 2.12
N THR A 185 1.31 -2.47 3.27
CA THR A 185 2.74 -2.38 3.59
C THR A 185 3.25 -3.75 4.00
N ILE A 186 4.38 -4.15 3.43
CA ILE A 186 5.10 -5.37 3.79
C ILE A 186 6.53 -4.97 4.16
N THR A 187 6.94 -5.29 5.38
CA THR A 187 8.20 -4.82 5.98
C THR A 187 8.98 -5.98 6.60
N SER A 188 10.29 -5.97 6.41
CA SER A 188 11.19 -6.87 7.11
C SER A 188 12.33 -6.09 7.74
N PRO A 189 12.67 -6.37 9.00
CA PRO A 189 13.85 -5.78 9.63
C PRO A 189 15.13 -6.37 9.02
N ILE A 190 16.16 -5.53 8.92
CA ILE A 190 17.52 -5.95 8.55
C ILE A 190 18.24 -6.22 9.86
N ILE A 191 18.39 -7.49 10.18
CA ILE A 191 19.00 -7.93 11.45
C ILE A 191 20.51 -8.02 11.27
N LYS A 192 21.26 -7.29 12.11
CA LYS A 192 22.72 -7.23 12.08
C LYS A 192 23.30 -7.54 13.48
N GLY A 193 24.53 -8.04 13.51
CA GLY A 193 25.25 -8.28 14.77
C GLY A 193 25.39 -9.75 15.10
N GLU A 194 26.20 -10.07 16.12
CA GLU A 194 26.60 -11.45 16.42
C GLU A 194 25.56 -12.25 17.19
N ASN A 195 24.80 -11.63 18.09
CA ASN A 195 23.83 -12.32 18.95
C ASN A 195 22.40 -12.01 18.54
N THR A 196 21.99 -12.47 17.36
CA THR A 196 20.66 -12.19 16.80
C THR A 196 19.68 -13.36 16.92
N HIS A 197 20.13 -14.48 17.49
CA HIS A 197 19.27 -15.67 17.65
C HIS A 197 17.93 -15.30 18.31
N PRO A 198 16.78 -15.75 17.77
CA PRO A 198 16.63 -16.73 16.68
C PRO A 198 16.59 -16.11 15.26
N PHE A 199 16.78 -14.82 15.11
CA PHE A 199 16.58 -14.14 13.82
C PHE A 199 17.80 -14.33 12.90
N ALA A 200 17.54 -14.58 11.63
CA ALA A 200 18.58 -14.65 10.61
C ALA A 200 19.12 -13.26 10.27
N GLN A 201 20.40 -13.21 9.96
CA GLN A 201 21.05 -12.00 9.45
C GLN A 201 20.93 -11.97 7.93
N HIS A 202 20.53 -10.84 7.39
CA HIS A 202 20.42 -10.63 5.95
C HIS A 202 20.99 -9.27 5.57
N SER A 203 21.64 -9.21 4.43
CA SER A 203 21.96 -7.93 3.78
C SER A 203 20.68 -7.26 3.31
N VAL A 204 20.80 -6.00 2.87
CA VAL A 204 19.69 -5.26 2.26
C VAL A 204 19.16 -6.02 1.04
N GLU A 205 20.07 -6.53 0.20
CA GLU A 205 19.74 -7.24 -1.04
C GLU A 205 19.01 -8.56 -0.76
N GLU A 206 19.47 -9.32 0.23
CA GLU A 206 18.82 -10.57 0.65
C GLU A 206 17.44 -10.29 1.23
N THR A 207 17.30 -9.22 2.03
CA THR A 207 16.03 -8.79 2.58
C THR A 207 15.08 -8.37 1.46
N ASP A 208 15.56 -7.61 0.46
CA ASP A 208 14.77 -7.23 -0.71
C ASP A 208 14.25 -8.47 -1.46
N PHE A 209 15.12 -9.43 -1.72
CA PHE A 209 14.74 -10.68 -2.40
C PHE A 209 13.66 -11.42 -1.59
N MET A 210 13.88 -11.56 -0.29
CA MET A 210 12.95 -12.26 0.61
C MET A 210 11.56 -11.58 0.63
N VAL A 211 11.53 -10.25 0.73
CA VAL A 211 10.27 -9.49 0.78
C VAL A 211 9.55 -9.56 -0.58
N THR A 212 10.26 -9.41 -1.69
CA THR A 212 9.64 -9.46 -3.03
C THR A 212 9.12 -10.86 -3.36
N ASP A 213 9.84 -11.91 -2.95
CA ASP A 213 9.37 -13.29 -3.06
C ASP A 213 8.08 -13.50 -2.25
N PHE A 214 8.05 -13.02 -1.02
CA PHE A 214 6.85 -13.09 -0.17
C PHE A 214 5.67 -12.34 -0.79
N ILE A 215 5.90 -11.12 -1.32
CA ILE A 215 4.87 -10.33 -2.00
C ILE A 215 4.24 -11.16 -3.14
N SER A 216 5.09 -11.82 -3.95
CA SER A 216 4.58 -12.62 -5.08
C SER A 216 3.68 -13.77 -4.62
N LYS A 217 3.93 -14.32 -3.44
CA LYS A 217 3.17 -15.44 -2.86
C LYS A 217 1.86 -14.98 -2.19
N ILE A 218 1.91 -13.87 -1.43
CA ILE A 218 0.73 -13.43 -0.67
C ILE A 218 -0.25 -12.61 -1.53
N PHE A 219 0.21 -12.03 -2.63
CA PHE A 219 -0.57 -11.06 -3.41
C PHE A 219 -1.97 -11.58 -3.78
N GLY A 220 -2.06 -12.80 -4.32
CA GLY A 220 -3.33 -13.40 -4.72
C GLY A 220 -4.26 -13.75 -3.55
N GLU A 221 -3.70 -13.88 -2.34
CA GLU A 221 -4.50 -14.17 -1.14
C GLU A 221 -5.15 -12.92 -0.56
N ILE A 222 -4.54 -11.75 -0.81
CA ILE A 222 -5.01 -10.48 -0.24
C ILE A 222 -5.62 -9.54 -1.30
N HIS A 223 -5.75 -10.00 -2.55
CA HIS A 223 -6.39 -9.21 -3.63
C HIS A 223 -7.40 -10.03 -4.40
N ASN A 224 -8.53 -9.40 -4.71
CA ASN A 224 -9.46 -9.91 -5.69
C ASN A 224 -8.88 -9.63 -7.09
N THR A 225 -8.10 -10.57 -7.59
CA THR A 225 -7.37 -10.42 -8.87
C THR A 225 -8.30 -10.32 -10.07
N GLU A 226 -9.50 -10.91 -9.99
CA GLU A 226 -10.53 -10.79 -11.05
C GLU A 226 -11.05 -9.36 -11.14
N GLN A 227 -11.31 -8.73 -9.99
CA GLN A 227 -11.81 -7.35 -9.92
C GLN A 227 -10.78 -6.37 -10.49
N ILE A 228 -9.49 -6.60 -10.25
CA ILE A 228 -8.40 -5.78 -10.80
C ILE A 228 -8.17 -6.06 -12.30
N GLY A 229 -8.72 -7.14 -12.82
CA GLY A 229 -8.63 -7.49 -14.25
C GLY A 229 -7.41 -8.35 -14.60
N PHE A 230 -6.73 -8.90 -13.61
CA PHE A 230 -5.54 -9.73 -13.85
C PHE A 230 -5.87 -11.15 -14.39
N SER A 231 -7.10 -11.63 -14.19
CA SER A 231 -7.53 -12.94 -14.68
C SER A 231 -7.63 -13.00 -16.22
N LYS A 232 -7.83 -11.88 -16.89
CA LYS A 232 -7.96 -11.81 -18.35
C LYS A 232 -6.61 -11.95 -19.08
N GLN A 233 -5.49 -11.65 -18.40
CA GLN A 233 -4.17 -11.77 -19.01
C GLN A 233 -3.60 -13.20 -18.98
N ALA A 234 -4.04 -14.01 -18.01
CA ALA A 234 -3.57 -15.40 -17.89
C ALA A 234 -4.17 -16.34 -18.97
N ASN A 235 -5.31 -15.96 -19.54
CA ASN A 235 -6.00 -16.77 -20.56
C ASN A 235 -5.75 -16.28 -22.01
N ALA A 236 -4.88 -15.26 -22.18
CA ALA A 236 -4.57 -14.70 -23.51
C ALA A 236 -3.23 -15.17 -24.08
N LEU A 237 -2.57 -16.15 -23.44
CA LEU A 237 -1.35 -16.83 -23.87
C LEU A 237 -1.60 -18.32 -24.04
#